data_42479614c5123e09547de516c7dec065
#
_entry.id   42479614c5123e09547de516c7dec065
#
_cell.length_a   1.000
_cell.length_b   1.000
_cell.length_c   1.000
_cell.angle_alpha   90.00
_cell.angle_beta   90.00
_cell.angle_gamma   90.00
#
_symmetry.space_group_name_H-M   'P 1'
#
loop_
_entity.id
_entity.type
_entity.pdbx_description
1 polymer ?
#
loop_
_entity_poly.entity_id
_entity_poly.type
_entity_poly.pdbx_seq_one_letter_code
_entity_poly.pdbx_strand_id
1 'polypeptide(L)'
;SSLACVIATLVEERDIFRGRPDDLPADLALRIGALTGRRGHDAADRGAVRRLRDRSADLARRARIRFDLDAVDADRAGAVLLLGYPDRLAARRRPGQFQLRSGAGAWLPDDDSLADELFVVAADLDGRRDRARIRLAATVDSDTVIAEFGAEIVERRTIDWDTGRDDLVEIVERRLGSIQLGRQVGRPEPGDETTEALMHQVRTTQLDMLRWPTVATSLRERVAFLHRTIGDPWPDWSTEQLIATVDEWLAPYLPGATGRSDLEQLDVAMVLRSQLPWPQGADLDDLAPRALTLPSGRDVAIDYTGEQPDAFVRVQDLFGVTVHPTAGGVPIRLHLLSPADRPIQVTADLPGFWAGSWSEVKKDMAGRYPKHQWPDDPASADPKRMKDR
;
A
#
# COMPACT_ATOMS: atom_id res chain seq x y z
N SER A 1 -9.63 3.44 -50.53
CA SER A 1 -8.29 3.32 -51.11
C SER A 1 -8.15 1.98 -51.85
N SER A 2 -7.19 1.86 -52.76
CA SER A 2 -6.85 0.61 -53.40
C SER A 2 -6.50 -0.49 -52.41
N LEU A 3 -5.79 -0.15 -51.34
CA LEU A 3 -5.46 -1.06 -50.25
C LEU A 3 -6.72 -1.63 -49.58
N ALA A 4 -7.74 -0.80 -49.28
CA ALA A 4 -8.99 -1.28 -48.67
C ALA A 4 -9.71 -2.29 -49.59
N CYS A 5 -9.72 -2.09 -50.93
CA CYS A 5 -10.30 -3.06 -51.86
C CYS A 5 -9.53 -4.37 -51.88
N VAL A 6 -8.20 -4.32 -51.80
CA VAL A 6 -7.33 -5.50 -51.74
C VAL A 6 -7.59 -6.28 -50.44
N ILE A 7 -7.63 -5.57 -49.28
CA ILE A 7 -7.88 -6.18 -47.97
C ILE A 7 -9.28 -6.82 -47.95
N ALA A 8 -10.33 -6.10 -48.34
CA ALA A 8 -11.69 -6.63 -48.36
C ALA A 8 -11.77 -7.92 -49.18
N THR A 9 -11.13 -7.95 -50.33
CA THR A 9 -11.12 -9.13 -51.20
C THR A 9 -10.33 -10.29 -50.58
N LEU A 10 -9.21 -10.03 -49.91
CA LEU A 10 -8.41 -11.05 -49.21
C LEU A 10 -9.14 -11.66 -48.02
N VAL A 11 -9.94 -10.88 -47.31
CA VAL A 11 -10.70 -11.36 -46.14
C VAL A 11 -11.93 -12.16 -46.55
N GLU A 12 -12.57 -11.82 -47.67
CA GLU A 12 -13.79 -12.51 -48.15
C GLU A 12 -13.52 -13.81 -48.94
N GLU A 13 -12.36 -13.91 -49.55
CA GLU A 13 -12.04 -15.03 -50.45
C GLU A 13 -11.18 -16.08 -49.73
N ARG A 14 -11.08 -17.26 -50.42
CA ARG A 14 -10.17 -18.30 -49.97
C ARG A 14 -8.73 -17.82 -50.08
N ASP A 15 -7.91 -18.20 -49.07
CA ASP A 15 -6.50 -17.85 -49.02
C ASP A 15 -5.76 -18.14 -50.31
N ILE A 16 -4.89 -17.23 -50.73
CA ILE A 16 -4.03 -17.38 -51.90
C ILE A 16 -2.85 -18.31 -51.66
N PHE A 17 -2.55 -18.64 -50.43
CA PHE A 17 -1.50 -19.56 -50.06
C PHE A 17 -2.04 -21.00 -50.03
N ARG A 18 -1.24 -21.93 -50.54
CA ARG A 18 -1.54 -23.35 -50.49
C ARG A 18 -1.08 -23.95 -49.19
N GLY A 19 -1.94 -24.66 -48.50
CA GLY A 19 -1.64 -25.32 -47.25
C GLY A 19 -2.89 -25.54 -46.40
N ARG A 20 -2.71 -26.12 -45.23
CA ARG A 20 -3.77 -26.19 -44.23
C ARG A 20 -3.90 -24.83 -43.57
N PRO A 21 -5.10 -24.32 -43.26
CA PRO A 21 -5.29 -23.01 -42.65
C PRO A 21 -4.44 -22.77 -41.37
N ASP A 22 -4.21 -23.84 -40.61
CA ASP A 22 -3.45 -23.77 -39.38
C ASP A 22 -1.92 -23.79 -39.58
N ASP A 23 -1.42 -24.07 -40.77
CA ASP A 23 0.01 -24.10 -41.13
C ASP A 23 0.43 -22.83 -41.90
N LEU A 24 -0.51 -21.93 -42.19
CA LEU A 24 -0.25 -20.71 -42.95
C LEU A 24 0.13 -19.57 -41.99
N PRO A 25 1.07 -18.69 -42.41
CA PRO A 25 1.40 -17.50 -41.61
C PRO A 25 0.19 -16.58 -41.53
N ALA A 26 -0.02 -15.95 -40.39
CA ALA A 26 -1.17 -15.08 -40.16
C ALA A 26 -1.01 -13.69 -40.80
N ASP A 27 0.18 -13.28 -41.17
CA ASP A 27 0.48 -11.93 -41.64
C ASP A 27 -0.18 -11.64 -43.03
N LEU A 28 -1.11 -10.65 -42.97
CA LEU A 28 -1.80 -10.14 -44.16
C LEU A 28 -0.85 -9.43 -45.13
N ALA A 29 0.23 -8.82 -44.61
CA ALA A 29 1.21 -8.10 -45.44
C ALA A 29 1.90 -9.05 -46.44
N LEU A 30 2.08 -10.33 -46.10
CA LEU A 30 2.62 -11.34 -47.02
C LEU A 30 1.69 -11.58 -48.24
N ARG A 31 0.35 -11.62 -48.00
CA ARG A 31 -0.64 -11.77 -49.05
C ARG A 31 -0.71 -10.53 -49.93
N ILE A 32 -0.67 -9.34 -49.33
CA ILE A 32 -0.59 -8.07 -50.07
C ILE A 32 0.67 -8.00 -50.90
N GLY A 33 1.82 -8.43 -50.37
CA GLY A 33 3.10 -8.48 -51.06
C GLY A 33 3.04 -9.42 -52.31
N ALA A 34 2.41 -10.60 -52.19
CA ALA A 34 2.21 -11.52 -53.31
C ALA A 34 1.25 -10.93 -54.36
N LEU A 35 0.19 -10.24 -53.93
CA LEU A 35 -0.75 -9.58 -54.85
C LEU A 35 -0.11 -8.41 -55.59
N THR A 36 0.73 -7.61 -54.95
CA THR A 36 1.42 -6.48 -55.59
C THR A 36 2.64 -6.90 -56.42
N GLY A 37 3.13 -8.11 -56.18
CA GLY A 37 4.36 -8.61 -56.82
C GLY A 37 5.65 -8.08 -56.17
N ARG A 38 5.56 -7.37 -55.06
CA ARG A 38 6.72 -6.80 -54.32
C ARG A 38 7.43 -7.82 -53.45
N ARG A 39 6.71 -8.88 -53.00
CA ARG A 39 7.28 -10.01 -52.26
C ARG A 39 6.70 -11.30 -52.85
N GLY A 40 7.55 -12.16 -53.38
CA GLY A 40 7.15 -13.53 -53.76
C GLY A 40 7.00 -14.40 -52.49
N HIS A 41 6.06 -15.33 -52.53
CA HIS A 41 5.92 -16.37 -51.48
C HIS A 41 5.72 -17.72 -52.23
N ASP A 42 6.51 -18.73 -51.89
CA ASP A 42 6.53 -20.01 -52.58
C ASP A 42 5.19 -20.76 -52.54
N ALA A 43 4.42 -20.54 -51.46
CA ALA A 43 3.08 -21.10 -51.31
C ALA A 43 2.00 -20.36 -52.11
N ALA A 44 2.30 -19.24 -52.78
CA ALA A 44 1.29 -18.44 -53.48
C ALA A 44 0.79 -19.12 -54.75
N ASP A 45 -0.51 -19.29 -54.87
CA ASP A 45 -1.18 -19.78 -56.07
C ASP A 45 -1.34 -18.65 -57.11
N ARG A 46 -0.60 -18.72 -58.20
CA ARG A 46 -0.60 -17.69 -59.26
C ARG A 46 -2.00 -17.45 -59.84
N GLY A 47 -2.83 -18.48 -59.93
CA GLY A 47 -4.19 -18.36 -60.45
C GLY A 47 -5.10 -17.63 -59.44
N ALA A 48 -4.95 -17.92 -58.14
CA ALA A 48 -5.67 -17.21 -57.07
C ALA A 48 -5.25 -15.75 -57.01
N VAL A 49 -3.95 -15.43 -57.04
CA VAL A 49 -3.43 -14.06 -57.07
C VAL A 49 -4.04 -13.27 -58.24
N ARG A 50 -4.11 -13.85 -59.47
CA ARG A 50 -4.71 -13.16 -60.63
C ARG A 50 -6.19 -12.88 -60.38
N ARG A 51 -6.97 -13.89 -59.95
CA ARG A 51 -8.41 -13.71 -59.65
C ARG A 51 -8.67 -12.63 -58.58
N LEU A 52 -7.87 -12.59 -57.52
CA LEU A 52 -8.03 -11.58 -56.49
C LEU A 52 -7.69 -10.17 -56.98
N ARG A 53 -6.68 -9.99 -57.81
CA ARG A 53 -6.39 -8.71 -58.47
C ARG A 53 -7.58 -8.22 -59.30
N ASP A 54 -8.17 -9.10 -60.13
CA ASP A 54 -9.33 -8.75 -60.94
C ASP A 54 -10.53 -8.37 -60.06
N ARG A 55 -10.79 -9.11 -58.97
CA ARG A 55 -11.86 -8.81 -58.00
C ARG A 55 -11.63 -7.52 -57.27
N SER A 56 -10.39 -7.26 -56.83
CA SER A 56 -10.05 -5.98 -56.17
C SER A 56 -10.27 -4.78 -57.08
N ALA A 57 -9.94 -4.91 -58.36
CA ALA A 57 -10.20 -3.89 -59.38
C ALA A 57 -11.71 -3.70 -59.62
N ASP A 58 -12.49 -4.80 -59.66
CA ASP A 58 -13.94 -4.74 -59.76
C ASP A 58 -14.59 -4.07 -58.55
N LEU A 59 -14.17 -4.40 -57.34
CA LEU A 59 -14.64 -3.75 -56.11
C LEU A 59 -14.33 -2.27 -56.11
N ALA A 60 -13.12 -1.89 -56.50
CA ALA A 60 -12.71 -0.49 -56.59
C ALA A 60 -13.57 0.29 -57.62
N ARG A 61 -13.88 -0.34 -58.78
CA ARG A 61 -14.74 0.27 -59.79
C ARG A 61 -16.17 0.50 -59.26
N ARG A 62 -16.75 -0.50 -58.56
CA ARG A 62 -18.07 -0.37 -57.91
C ARG A 62 -18.07 0.74 -56.82
N ALA A 63 -16.95 0.85 -56.06
CA ALA A 63 -16.77 1.87 -55.04
C ALA A 63 -16.36 3.23 -55.65
N ARG A 64 -16.24 3.37 -56.98
CA ARG A 64 -15.79 4.58 -57.68
C ARG A 64 -14.40 5.05 -57.23
N ILE A 65 -13.51 4.11 -56.92
CA ILE A 65 -12.12 4.35 -56.51
C ILE A 65 -11.23 4.04 -57.71
N ARG A 66 -10.28 4.91 -58.00
CA ARG A 66 -9.22 4.62 -58.96
C ARG A 66 -8.33 3.50 -58.38
N PHE A 67 -8.32 2.35 -59.02
CA PHE A 67 -7.51 1.23 -58.57
C PHE A 67 -6.09 1.35 -59.12
N ASP A 68 -5.13 1.31 -58.18
CA ASP A 68 -3.70 1.40 -58.46
C ASP A 68 -2.97 0.44 -57.53
N LEU A 69 -2.39 -0.62 -58.07
CA LEU A 69 -1.63 -1.61 -57.30
C LEU A 69 -0.29 -1.09 -56.81
N ASP A 70 0.31 -0.14 -57.56
CA ASP A 70 1.58 0.43 -57.16
C ASP A 70 1.44 1.39 -55.96
N ALA A 71 0.25 1.91 -55.74
CA ALA A 71 -0.10 2.73 -54.55
C ALA A 71 -0.52 1.88 -53.34
N VAL A 72 -0.54 0.56 -53.41
CA VAL A 72 -0.88 -0.33 -52.30
C VAL A 72 0.33 -0.47 -51.39
N ASP A 73 0.20 0.00 -50.16
CA ASP A 73 1.20 -0.09 -49.11
C ASP A 73 0.75 -1.11 -48.05
N ALA A 74 1.48 -2.22 -47.94
CA ALA A 74 1.16 -3.31 -47.04
C ALA A 74 1.33 -2.91 -45.57
N ASP A 75 2.23 -1.99 -45.27
CA ASP A 75 2.51 -1.54 -43.88
C ASP A 75 1.32 -0.77 -43.31
N ARG A 76 0.42 -0.26 -44.14
CA ARG A 76 -0.82 0.40 -43.71
C ARG A 76 -2.02 -0.57 -43.59
N ALA A 77 -1.81 -1.87 -43.74
CA ALA A 77 -2.90 -2.82 -43.68
C ALA A 77 -3.60 -2.86 -42.34
N GLY A 78 -2.84 -2.76 -41.23
CA GLY A 78 -3.38 -2.72 -39.88
C GLY A 78 -4.27 -1.48 -39.61
N ALA A 79 -3.86 -0.31 -40.07
CA ALA A 79 -4.66 0.91 -39.98
C ALA A 79 -5.98 0.81 -40.72
N VAL A 80 -5.97 0.19 -41.93
CA VAL A 80 -7.20 -0.02 -42.70
C VAL A 80 -8.11 -1.10 -42.07
N LEU A 81 -7.53 -2.18 -41.55
CA LEU A 81 -8.30 -3.20 -40.83
C LEU A 81 -8.92 -2.62 -39.57
N LEU A 82 -8.23 -1.74 -38.85
CA LEU A 82 -8.68 -1.12 -37.60
C LEU A 82 -10.00 -0.36 -37.81
N LEU A 83 -10.14 0.34 -38.95
CA LEU A 83 -11.37 1.04 -39.31
C LEU A 83 -12.54 0.08 -39.56
N GLY A 84 -12.26 -1.11 -40.12
CA GLY A 84 -13.28 -2.11 -40.43
C GLY A 84 -13.62 -3.05 -39.28
N TYR A 85 -12.65 -3.28 -38.40
CA TYR A 85 -12.74 -4.25 -37.31
C TYR A 85 -12.20 -3.66 -36.00
N PRO A 86 -12.77 -2.56 -35.46
CA PRO A 86 -12.27 -1.88 -34.27
C PRO A 86 -12.26 -2.78 -33.02
N ASP A 87 -13.22 -3.71 -32.93
CA ASP A 87 -13.32 -4.63 -31.78
C ASP A 87 -12.29 -5.77 -31.83
N ARG A 88 -11.61 -5.95 -32.97
CA ARG A 88 -10.62 -6.99 -33.17
C ARG A 88 -9.18 -6.49 -33.04
N LEU A 89 -8.99 -5.26 -32.56
CA LEU A 89 -7.70 -4.82 -32.08
C LEU A 89 -7.27 -5.73 -30.93
N ALA A 90 -6.06 -6.25 -31.00
CA ALA A 90 -5.49 -7.14 -30.01
C ALA A 90 -4.11 -6.63 -29.56
N ALA A 91 -3.88 -6.59 -28.26
CA ALA A 91 -2.59 -6.25 -27.67
C ALA A 91 -1.88 -7.49 -27.15
N ARG A 92 -0.59 -7.56 -27.38
CA ARG A 92 0.27 -8.63 -26.89
C ARG A 92 0.38 -8.61 -25.38
N ARG A 93 0.13 -9.73 -24.73
CA ARG A 93 0.42 -9.99 -23.31
C ARG A 93 1.78 -10.66 -23.10
N ARG A 94 2.09 -11.60 -23.98
CA ARG A 94 3.35 -12.34 -24.08
C ARG A 94 3.55 -12.71 -25.56
N PRO A 95 4.74 -13.10 -26.00
CA PRO A 95 4.95 -13.62 -27.34
C PRO A 95 3.86 -14.63 -27.71
N GLY A 96 3.25 -14.47 -28.88
CA GLY A 96 2.17 -15.31 -29.36
C GLY A 96 0.84 -15.24 -28.61
N GLN A 97 0.72 -14.46 -27.52
CA GLN A 97 -0.50 -14.35 -26.73
C GLN A 97 -1.04 -12.93 -26.72
N PHE A 98 -2.28 -12.78 -27.13
CA PHE A 98 -2.93 -11.49 -27.31
C PHE A 98 -4.24 -11.40 -26.52
N GLN A 99 -4.62 -10.19 -26.19
CA GLN A 99 -5.94 -9.88 -25.66
C GLN A 99 -6.65 -8.94 -26.63
N LEU A 100 -7.82 -9.33 -27.07
CA LEU A 100 -8.70 -8.49 -27.87
C LEU A 100 -9.28 -7.35 -27.03
N ARG A 101 -9.62 -6.26 -27.69
CA ARG A 101 -10.31 -5.12 -27.07
C ARG A 101 -11.61 -5.54 -26.36
N SER A 102 -12.30 -6.55 -26.88
CA SER A 102 -13.51 -7.15 -26.28
C SER A 102 -13.26 -7.91 -24.97
N GLY A 103 -12.00 -8.22 -24.64
CA GLY A 103 -11.62 -9.02 -23.47
C GLY A 103 -11.29 -10.49 -23.76
N ALA A 104 -11.67 -11.00 -24.92
CA ALA A 104 -11.35 -12.37 -25.30
C ALA A 104 -9.84 -12.56 -25.54
N GLY A 105 -9.33 -13.75 -25.21
CA GLY A 105 -7.96 -14.14 -25.52
C GLY A 105 -7.81 -14.55 -27.00
N ALA A 106 -6.66 -14.22 -27.61
CA ALA A 106 -6.27 -14.69 -28.91
C ALA A 106 -4.81 -15.15 -28.93
N TRP A 107 -4.43 -15.97 -29.91
CA TRP A 107 -3.07 -16.48 -29.96
C TRP A 107 -2.59 -16.72 -31.37
N LEU A 108 -1.27 -16.68 -31.54
CA LEU A 108 -0.49 -17.06 -32.71
C LEU A 108 0.55 -18.12 -32.30
N PRO A 109 1.01 -18.98 -33.22
CA PRO A 109 2.22 -19.76 -32.99
C PRO A 109 3.41 -18.88 -32.66
N ASP A 110 4.31 -19.37 -31.80
CA ASP A 110 5.47 -18.60 -31.36
C ASP A 110 6.45 -18.27 -32.50
N ASP A 111 6.42 -19.03 -33.58
CA ASP A 111 7.22 -18.84 -34.81
C ASP A 111 6.53 -17.98 -35.87
N ASP A 112 5.31 -17.50 -35.62
CA ASP A 112 4.64 -16.54 -36.53
C ASP A 112 5.29 -15.15 -36.44
N SER A 113 5.47 -14.51 -37.62
CA SER A 113 6.10 -13.18 -37.68
C SER A 113 5.40 -12.11 -36.87
N LEU A 114 4.12 -12.28 -36.59
CA LEU A 114 3.32 -11.34 -35.78
C LEU A 114 3.34 -11.66 -34.28
N ALA A 115 3.97 -12.76 -33.83
CA ALA A 115 3.94 -13.20 -32.43
C ALA A 115 4.53 -12.16 -31.47
N ASP A 116 5.51 -11.39 -31.92
CA ASP A 116 6.22 -10.36 -31.15
C ASP A 116 5.69 -8.92 -31.34
N GLU A 117 4.69 -8.74 -32.18
CA GLU A 117 4.09 -7.43 -32.42
C GLU A 117 3.31 -6.93 -31.20
N LEU A 118 3.39 -5.64 -30.91
CA LEU A 118 2.68 -5.03 -29.74
C LEU A 118 1.17 -5.03 -29.97
N PHE A 119 0.75 -4.66 -31.18
CA PHE A 119 -0.65 -4.61 -31.56
C PHE A 119 -0.84 -5.28 -32.94
N VAL A 120 -1.89 -6.06 -33.02
CA VAL A 120 -2.38 -6.61 -34.28
C VAL A 120 -3.88 -6.39 -34.40
N VAL A 121 -4.38 -6.28 -35.62
CA VAL A 121 -5.82 -6.29 -35.90
C VAL A 121 -6.16 -7.63 -36.56
N ALA A 122 -6.96 -8.45 -35.91
CA ALA A 122 -7.34 -9.79 -36.39
C ALA A 122 -8.47 -9.68 -37.39
N ALA A 123 -8.17 -9.99 -38.66
CA ALA A 123 -9.17 -10.09 -39.74
C ALA A 123 -9.95 -11.40 -39.67
N ASP A 124 -9.27 -12.51 -39.30
CA ASP A 124 -9.91 -13.84 -39.17
C ASP A 124 -9.45 -14.54 -37.89
N LEU A 125 -10.44 -15.14 -37.20
CA LEU A 125 -10.29 -15.88 -35.93
C LEU A 125 -11.00 -17.23 -36.06
N ASP A 126 -10.50 -18.29 -35.44
CA ASP A 126 -11.07 -19.66 -35.51
C ASP A 126 -12.42 -19.83 -34.80
N GLY A 127 -12.98 -18.76 -34.21
CA GLY A 127 -14.29 -18.73 -33.57
C GLY A 127 -14.38 -19.36 -32.16
N ARG A 128 -13.28 -19.80 -31.57
CA ARG A 128 -13.26 -20.30 -30.21
C ARG A 128 -13.42 -19.13 -29.22
N ARG A 129 -14.37 -19.27 -28.26
CA ARG A 129 -14.76 -18.15 -27.39
C ARG A 129 -13.67 -17.71 -26.41
N ASP A 130 -12.95 -18.65 -25.82
CA ASP A 130 -12.04 -18.34 -24.71
C ASP A 130 -10.62 -18.01 -25.17
N ARG A 131 -10.16 -18.62 -26.24
CA ARG A 131 -8.82 -18.45 -26.82
C ARG A 131 -8.83 -18.74 -28.29
N ALA A 132 -9.17 -17.74 -29.07
CA ALA A 132 -9.24 -17.87 -30.52
C ALA A 132 -7.86 -17.89 -31.17
N ARG A 133 -7.63 -18.77 -32.14
CA ARG A 133 -6.46 -18.70 -33.00
C ARG A 133 -6.65 -17.58 -34.02
N ILE A 134 -5.66 -16.70 -34.14
CA ILE A 134 -5.60 -15.70 -35.18
C ILE A 134 -5.14 -16.40 -36.46
N ARG A 135 -5.95 -16.36 -37.53
CA ARG A 135 -5.63 -16.92 -38.83
C ARG A 135 -5.17 -15.88 -39.83
N LEU A 136 -5.65 -14.64 -39.65
CA LEU A 136 -5.27 -13.53 -40.51
C LEU A 136 -5.29 -12.26 -39.70
N ALA A 137 -4.19 -11.51 -39.72
CA ALA A 137 -4.05 -10.24 -39.03
C ALA A 137 -3.03 -9.33 -39.75
N ALA A 138 -3.03 -8.06 -39.35
CA ALA A 138 -1.96 -7.16 -39.71
C ALA A 138 -1.49 -6.38 -38.43
N THR A 139 -0.22 -6.04 -38.40
CA THR A 139 0.35 -5.18 -37.37
C THR A 139 -0.19 -3.77 -37.47
N VAL A 140 -0.35 -3.11 -36.35
CA VAL A 140 -0.68 -1.66 -36.26
C VAL A 140 0.19 -1.03 -35.19
N ASP A 141 0.72 0.15 -35.49
CA ASP A 141 1.55 0.90 -34.55
C ASP A 141 0.72 1.59 -33.44
N SER A 142 1.39 1.88 -32.32
CA SER A 142 0.78 2.55 -31.16
C SER A 142 0.20 3.92 -31.49
N ASP A 143 0.87 4.67 -32.37
CA ASP A 143 0.44 6.04 -32.72
C ASP A 143 -0.87 6.00 -33.51
N THR A 144 -1.02 5.03 -34.40
CA THR A 144 -2.27 4.79 -35.13
C THR A 144 -3.40 4.40 -34.17
N VAL A 145 -3.14 3.50 -33.19
CA VAL A 145 -4.14 3.11 -32.19
C VAL A 145 -4.55 4.34 -31.34
N ILE A 146 -3.61 5.16 -30.91
CA ILE A 146 -3.90 6.37 -30.12
C ILE A 146 -4.65 7.40 -30.96
N ALA A 147 -4.28 7.60 -32.23
CA ALA A 147 -4.95 8.53 -33.13
C ALA A 147 -6.41 8.15 -33.37
N GLU A 148 -6.70 6.84 -33.53
CA GLU A 148 -8.05 6.35 -33.81
C GLU A 148 -8.93 6.30 -32.55
N PHE A 149 -8.38 5.86 -31.43
CA PHE A 149 -9.16 5.60 -30.21
C PHE A 149 -8.85 6.54 -29.04
N GLY A 150 -8.12 7.63 -29.25
CA GLY A 150 -7.70 8.52 -28.16
C GLY A 150 -8.83 8.98 -27.26
N ALA A 151 -10.01 9.27 -27.85
CA ALA A 151 -11.22 9.69 -27.11
C ALA A 151 -11.88 8.54 -26.28
N GLU A 152 -11.53 7.28 -26.58
CA GLU A 152 -12.06 6.09 -25.89
C GLU A 152 -11.08 5.51 -24.87
N ILE A 153 -9.87 6.07 -24.79
CA ILE A 153 -8.87 5.67 -23.80
C ILE A 153 -9.30 6.23 -22.44
N VAL A 154 -9.57 5.33 -21.51
CA VAL A 154 -9.92 5.66 -20.14
C VAL A 154 -8.66 5.61 -19.28
N GLU A 155 -8.39 6.69 -18.57
CA GLU A 155 -7.38 6.73 -17.53
C GLU A 155 -8.05 6.50 -16.19
N ARG A 156 -7.55 5.52 -15.44
CA ARG A 156 -8.02 5.19 -14.10
C ARG A 156 -6.89 5.38 -13.11
N ARG A 157 -7.12 6.27 -12.16
CA ARG A 157 -6.25 6.53 -11.03
C ARG A 157 -6.77 5.79 -9.82
N THR A 158 -5.90 5.13 -9.07
CA THR A 158 -6.22 4.46 -7.79
C THR A 158 -5.06 4.69 -6.84
N ILE A 159 -5.38 4.97 -5.59
CA ILE A 159 -4.39 5.06 -4.50
C ILE A 159 -4.60 3.82 -3.64
N ASP A 160 -3.55 3.06 -3.38
CA ASP A 160 -3.62 1.80 -2.66
C ASP A 160 -2.33 1.54 -1.87
N TRP A 161 -2.41 0.67 -0.88
CA TRP A 161 -1.24 0.24 -0.11
C TRP A 161 -0.51 -0.91 -0.82
N ASP A 162 0.72 -0.66 -1.23
CA ASP A 162 1.59 -1.69 -1.82
C ASP A 162 2.32 -2.45 -0.70
N THR A 163 1.88 -3.67 -0.42
CA THR A 163 2.46 -4.53 0.63
C THR A 163 3.92 -4.92 0.35
N GLY A 164 4.35 -4.91 -0.91
CA GLY A 164 5.73 -5.24 -1.29
C GLY A 164 6.71 -4.08 -1.02
N ARG A 165 6.21 -2.85 -1.12
CA ARG A 165 6.95 -1.61 -0.82
C ARG A 165 6.74 -1.16 0.62
N ASP A 166 5.69 -1.67 1.25
CA ASP A 166 5.20 -1.25 2.55
C ASP A 166 4.95 0.27 2.61
N ASP A 167 4.34 0.78 1.54
CA ASP A 167 4.06 2.22 1.37
C ASP A 167 2.83 2.45 0.50
N LEU A 168 2.30 3.68 0.52
CA LEU A 168 1.19 4.10 -0.32
C LEU A 168 1.68 4.37 -1.75
N VAL A 169 0.94 3.89 -2.73
CA VAL A 169 1.23 4.10 -4.15
C VAL A 169 0.03 4.61 -4.91
N GLU A 170 0.29 5.48 -5.86
CA GLU A 170 -0.65 5.85 -6.91
C GLU A 170 -0.44 4.95 -8.12
N ILE A 171 -1.50 4.35 -8.61
CA ILE A 171 -1.52 3.53 -9.82
C ILE A 171 -2.35 4.26 -10.86
N VAL A 172 -1.72 4.64 -11.97
CA VAL A 172 -2.39 5.22 -13.12
C VAL A 172 -2.39 4.20 -14.25
N GLU A 173 -3.57 3.71 -14.61
CA GLU A 173 -3.78 2.76 -15.70
C GLU A 173 -4.48 3.43 -16.87
N ARG A 174 -3.92 3.29 -18.07
CA ARG A 174 -4.56 3.71 -19.32
C ARG A 174 -5.08 2.47 -20.05
N ARG A 175 -6.39 2.46 -20.34
CA ARG A 175 -7.07 1.31 -20.92
C ARG A 175 -7.90 1.71 -22.12
N LEU A 176 -7.90 0.81 -23.13
CA LEU A 176 -8.81 0.87 -24.25
C LEU A 176 -9.68 -0.41 -24.24
N GLY A 177 -10.88 -0.29 -23.70
CA GLY A 177 -11.70 -1.46 -23.36
C GLY A 177 -10.96 -2.40 -22.41
N SER A 178 -10.76 -3.66 -22.79
CA SER A 178 -10.00 -4.62 -21.99
C SER A 178 -8.48 -4.56 -22.18
N ILE A 179 -7.99 -3.81 -23.15
CA ILE A 179 -6.55 -3.65 -23.41
C ILE A 179 -5.95 -2.67 -22.43
N GLN A 180 -4.91 -3.07 -21.72
CA GLN A 180 -4.08 -2.18 -20.91
C GLN A 180 -2.98 -1.58 -21.80
N LEU A 181 -3.06 -0.26 -22.04
CA LEU A 181 -2.09 0.48 -22.85
C LEU A 181 -0.88 0.94 -22.05
N GLY A 182 -1.06 1.12 -20.74
CA GLY A 182 0.00 1.53 -19.86
C GLY A 182 -0.40 1.39 -18.40
N ARG A 183 0.60 1.23 -17.53
CA ARG A 183 0.47 1.24 -16.08
C ARG A 183 1.68 1.97 -15.50
N GLN A 184 1.41 3.02 -14.76
CA GLN A 184 2.42 3.76 -14.03
C GLN A 184 2.15 3.59 -12.53
N VAL A 185 3.21 3.44 -11.75
CA VAL A 185 3.14 3.34 -10.29
C VAL A 185 4.08 4.39 -9.74
N GLY A 186 3.54 5.32 -8.99
CA GLY A 186 4.26 6.44 -8.41
C GLY A 186 3.88 6.68 -6.96
N ARG A 187 4.44 7.72 -6.36
CA ARG A 187 4.00 8.25 -5.08
C ARG A 187 2.77 9.11 -5.32
N PRO A 188 1.71 8.99 -4.50
CA PRO A 188 0.52 9.81 -4.66
C PRO A 188 0.81 11.29 -4.31
N GLU A 189 0.05 12.18 -4.92
CA GLU A 189 0.05 13.59 -4.52
C GLU A 189 -0.74 13.77 -3.21
N PRO A 190 -0.39 14.80 -2.40
CA PRO A 190 -1.15 15.14 -1.22
C PRO A 190 -2.60 15.49 -1.57
N GLY A 191 -3.56 15.03 -0.76
CA GLY A 191 -4.97 15.29 -0.97
C GLY A 191 -5.88 14.41 -0.13
N ASP A 192 -7.19 14.64 -0.23
CA ASP A 192 -8.19 13.94 0.58
C ASP A 192 -8.18 12.42 0.37
N GLU A 193 -8.07 11.96 -0.88
CA GLU A 193 -7.99 10.53 -1.21
C GLU A 193 -6.74 9.87 -0.61
N THR A 194 -5.60 10.58 -0.63
CA THR A 194 -4.34 10.10 -0.05
C THR A 194 -4.43 10.04 1.48
N THR A 195 -5.01 11.07 2.08
CA THR A 195 -5.27 11.11 3.53
C THR A 195 -6.19 9.98 3.95
N GLU A 196 -7.29 9.75 3.22
CA GLU A 196 -8.24 8.67 3.52
C GLU A 196 -7.57 7.28 3.41
N ALA A 197 -6.75 7.07 2.39
CA ALA A 197 -6.01 5.82 2.23
C ALA A 197 -5.00 5.59 3.37
N LEU A 198 -4.28 6.63 3.82
CA LEU A 198 -3.41 6.55 5.00
C LEU A 198 -4.21 6.26 6.27
N MET A 199 -5.34 6.94 6.47
CA MET A 199 -6.21 6.72 7.62
C MET A 199 -6.79 5.31 7.64
N HIS A 200 -7.17 4.78 6.48
CA HIS A 200 -7.60 3.38 6.34
C HIS A 200 -6.52 2.41 6.82
N GLN A 201 -5.26 2.66 6.42
CA GLN A 201 -4.14 1.81 6.81
C GLN A 201 -3.82 1.93 8.31
N VAL A 202 -3.88 3.14 8.88
CA VAL A 202 -3.72 3.36 10.32
C VAL A 202 -4.76 2.58 11.12
N ARG A 203 -6.02 2.55 10.68
CA ARG A 203 -7.09 1.74 11.32
C ARG A 203 -6.81 0.25 11.18
N THR A 204 -6.44 -0.20 9.97
CA THR A 204 -6.19 -1.62 9.68
C THR A 204 -5.04 -2.18 10.51
N THR A 205 -4.00 -1.39 10.74
CA THR A 205 -2.83 -1.77 11.56
C THR A 205 -3.00 -1.44 13.05
N GLN A 206 -4.20 -1.03 13.48
CA GLN A 206 -4.49 -0.70 14.89
C GLN A 206 -3.49 0.29 15.49
N LEU A 207 -3.15 1.35 14.75
CA LEU A 207 -2.19 2.40 15.11
C LEU A 207 -0.70 1.97 15.09
N ASP A 208 -0.37 0.73 14.74
CA ASP A 208 1.03 0.23 14.75
C ASP A 208 1.92 0.93 13.71
N MET A 209 1.33 1.56 12.70
CA MET A 209 2.07 2.37 11.74
C MET A 209 2.59 3.68 12.30
N LEU A 210 2.00 4.17 13.39
CA LEU A 210 2.45 5.37 14.06
C LEU A 210 3.66 5.05 14.93
N ARG A 211 4.62 5.96 14.94
CA ARG A 211 5.76 5.83 15.84
C ARG A 211 5.36 6.25 17.25
N TRP A 212 5.40 5.32 18.19
CA TRP A 212 5.13 5.55 19.61
C TRP A 212 6.42 5.68 20.43
N PRO A 213 7.06 6.84 20.48
CA PRO A 213 8.20 7.04 21.38
C PRO A 213 7.74 6.96 22.84
N THR A 214 8.67 6.65 23.74
CA THR A 214 8.38 6.51 25.18
C THR A 214 7.57 7.69 25.74
N VAL A 215 7.80 8.91 25.24
CA VAL A 215 7.05 10.11 25.66
C VAL A 215 5.57 10.02 25.27
N ALA A 216 5.26 9.54 24.07
CA ALA A 216 3.88 9.38 23.58
C ALA A 216 3.18 8.24 24.32
N THR A 217 3.87 7.10 24.50
CA THR A 217 3.34 5.94 25.23
C THR A 217 3.03 6.33 26.68
N SER A 218 3.99 6.93 27.40
CA SER A 218 3.78 7.38 28.78
C SER A 218 2.67 8.43 28.90
N LEU A 219 2.57 9.36 27.94
CA LEU A 219 1.47 10.34 27.93
C LEU A 219 0.12 9.63 27.81
N ARG A 220 -0.01 8.70 26.88
CA ARG A 220 -1.23 7.93 26.66
C ARG A 220 -1.64 7.11 27.89
N GLU A 221 -0.70 6.40 28.50
CA GLU A 221 -0.93 5.55 29.68
C GLU A 221 -1.39 6.36 30.88
N ARG A 222 -0.77 7.51 31.11
CA ARG A 222 -1.11 8.43 32.20
C ARG A 222 -2.52 9.01 32.04
N VAL A 223 -2.88 9.45 30.85
CA VAL A 223 -4.22 9.97 30.57
C VAL A 223 -5.27 8.86 30.66
N ALA A 224 -5.00 7.68 30.11
CA ALA A 224 -5.89 6.54 30.23
C ALA A 224 -6.09 6.09 31.69
N PHE A 225 -5.04 6.17 32.51
CA PHE A 225 -5.15 5.95 33.96
C PHE A 225 -6.07 6.97 34.61
N LEU A 226 -5.90 8.28 34.34
CA LEU A 226 -6.76 9.31 34.91
C LEU A 226 -8.20 9.20 34.44
N HIS A 227 -8.43 8.80 33.16
CA HIS A 227 -9.77 8.49 32.65
C HIS A 227 -10.43 7.37 33.47
N ARG A 228 -9.73 6.27 33.70
CA ARG A 228 -10.28 5.13 34.50
C ARG A 228 -10.52 5.49 35.96
N THR A 229 -9.72 6.37 36.51
CA THR A 229 -9.71 6.67 37.95
C THR A 229 -10.62 7.85 38.32
N ILE A 230 -10.63 8.89 37.52
CA ILE A 230 -11.34 10.15 37.79
C ILE A 230 -12.56 10.27 36.86
N GLY A 231 -12.46 9.77 35.61
CA GLY A 231 -13.47 9.96 34.55
C GLY A 231 -13.34 11.32 33.89
N ASP A 232 -14.47 11.90 33.49
CA ASP A 232 -14.51 13.23 32.87
C ASP A 232 -13.80 14.28 33.75
N PRO A 233 -13.03 15.19 33.15
CA PRO A 233 -12.90 15.47 31.72
C PRO A 233 -11.67 14.81 31.03
N TRP A 234 -11.09 13.76 31.63
CA TRP A 234 -9.96 13.04 31.03
C TRP A 234 -10.45 12.16 29.86
N PRO A 235 -9.90 12.31 28.63
CA PRO A 235 -10.34 11.53 27.49
C PRO A 235 -9.99 10.03 27.61
N ASP A 236 -10.82 9.18 27.04
CA ASP A 236 -10.49 7.77 26.86
C ASP A 236 -9.48 7.60 25.72
N TRP A 237 -8.25 7.22 26.05
CA TRP A 237 -7.18 6.93 25.11
C TRP A 237 -6.86 5.42 25.03
N SER A 238 -7.86 4.56 25.23
CA SER A 238 -7.77 3.16 24.86
C SER A 238 -7.46 3.01 23.35
N THR A 239 -6.95 1.87 22.93
CA THR A 239 -6.69 1.62 21.50
C THR A 239 -7.99 1.72 20.71
N GLU A 240 -9.06 1.14 21.23
CA GLU A 240 -10.38 1.13 20.63
C GLU A 240 -10.90 2.55 20.38
N GLN A 241 -10.82 3.41 21.39
CA GLN A 241 -11.33 4.77 21.30
C GLN A 241 -10.46 5.64 20.38
N LEU A 242 -9.12 5.51 20.46
CA LEU A 242 -8.22 6.23 19.55
C LEU A 242 -8.45 5.83 18.09
N ILE A 243 -8.77 4.56 17.80
CA ILE A 243 -9.14 4.12 16.45
C ILE A 243 -10.50 4.69 16.06
N ALA A 244 -11.48 4.65 16.97
CA ALA A 244 -12.84 5.16 16.69
C ALA A 244 -12.84 6.66 16.36
N THR A 245 -11.96 7.43 16.98
CA THR A 245 -11.87 8.89 16.82
C THR A 245 -10.66 9.33 15.99
N VAL A 246 -10.01 8.42 15.26
CA VAL A 246 -8.76 8.71 14.55
C VAL A 246 -8.89 9.86 13.54
N ASP A 247 -10.06 10.04 12.95
CA ASP A 247 -10.35 11.15 12.03
C ASP A 247 -10.32 12.51 12.73
N GLU A 248 -10.64 12.55 14.02
CA GLU A 248 -10.70 13.80 14.78
C GLU A 248 -9.31 14.25 15.24
N TRP A 249 -8.48 13.32 15.69
CA TRP A 249 -7.20 13.66 16.30
C TRP A 249 -5.99 13.52 15.35
N LEU A 250 -6.03 12.66 14.35
CA LEU A 250 -4.90 12.39 13.45
C LEU A 250 -5.06 13.04 12.08
N ALA A 251 -6.23 12.94 11.43
CA ALA A 251 -6.43 13.45 10.08
C ALA A 251 -6.05 14.92 9.89
N PRO A 252 -6.29 15.85 10.86
CA PRO A 252 -5.89 17.24 10.70
C PRO A 252 -4.38 17.48 10.50
N TYR A 253 -3.56 16.50 10.84
CA TYR A 253 -2.09 16.58 10.75
C TYR A 253 -1.53 15.88 9.48
N LEU A 254 -2.39 15.31 8.62
CA LEU A 254 -2.00 14.56 7.44
C LEU A 254 -2.19 15.24 6.07
N PRO A 255 -2.63 16.51 5.92
CA PRO A 255 -2.94 17.07 4.60
C PRO A 255 -1.75 17.10 3.62
N GLY A 256 -0.53 17.05 4.13
CA GLY A 256 0.70 16.98 3.32
C GLY A 256 1.31 15.58 3.22
N ALA A 257 0.74 14.60 3.91
CA ALA A 257 1.28 13.25 3.96
C ALA A 257 0.97 12.48 2.66
N THR A 258 1.94 11.71 2.18
CA THR A 258 1.85 10.96 0.93
C THR A 258 2.31 9.51 1.07
N GLY A 259 2.72 9.09 2.26
CA GLY A 259 3.19 7.73 2.49
C GLY A 259 3.56 7.44 3.95
N ARG A 260 4.08 6.24 4.17
CA ARG A 260 4.46 5.72 5.48
C ARG A 260 5.45 6.62 6.22
N SER A 261 6.46 7.11 5.50
CA SER A 261 7.50 7.97 6.10
C SER A 261 6.94 9.22 6.77
N ASP A 262 5.82 9.75 6.27
CA ASP A 262 5.20 10.95 6.83
C ASP A 262 4.47 10.61 8.14
N LEU A 263 3.86 9.41 8.23
CA LEU A 263 3.28 8.88 9.47
C LEU A 263 4.34 8.61 10.54
N GLU A 264 5.49 8.06 10.15
CA GLU A 264 6.61 7.78 11.07
C GLU A 264 7.27 9.05 11.62
N GLN A 265 7.22 10.15 10.87
CA GLN A 265 7.78 11.44 11.27
C GLN A 265 6.81 12.26 12.14
N LEU A 266 5.56 11.86 12.25
CA LEU A 266 4.57 12.58 13.03
C LEU A 266 4.93 12.55 14.52
N ASP A 267 4.91 13.71 15.16
CA ASP A 267 5.03 13.80 16.62
C ASP A 267 3.69 13.45 17.30
N VAL A 268 3.49 12.14 17.48
CA VAL A 268 2.27 11.61 18.12
C VAL A 268 2.07 12.18 19.52
N ALA A 269 3.15 12.45 20.26
CA ALA A 269 3.03 13.04 21.61
C ALA A 269 2.48 14.47 21.56
N MET A 270 2.92 15.26 20.59
CA MET A 270 2.40 16.61 20.35
C MET A 270 0.94 16.57 19.93
N VAL A 271 0.60 15.68 18.98
CA VAL A 271 -0.77 15.51 18.49
C VAL A 271 -1.72 15.11 19.62
N LEU A 272 -1.39 14.11 20.43
CA LEU A 272 -2.21 13.70 21.57
C LEU A 272 -2.31 14.80 22.62
N ARG A 273 -1.22 15.50 22.93
CA ARG A 273 -1.24 16.59 23.90
C ARG A 273 -2.17 17.73 23.48
N SER A 274 -2.28 18.00 22.19
CA SER A 274 -3.21 19.03 21.67
C SER A 274 -4.68 18.67 21.85
N GLN A 275 -4.99 17.38 22.07
CA GLN A 275 -6.35 16.91 22.34
C GLN A 275 -6.76 17.06 23.82
N LEU A 276 -5.81 17.35 24.71
CA LEU A 276 -6.13 17.56 26.12
C LEU A 276 -6.80 18.92 26.29
N PRO A 277 -7.99 18.99 26.92
CA PRO A 277 -8.63 20.26 27.22
C PRO A 277 -7.76 21.05 28.20
N TRP A 278 -7.93 22.35 28.19
CA TRP A 278 -7.37 23.18 29.25
C TRP A 278 -8.35 23.20 30.45
N PRO A 279 -7.95 23.03 31.78
CA PRO A 279 -6.57 23.02 32.30
C PRO A 279 -5.91 21.64 32.40
N GLN A 280 -6.54 20.52 31.97
CA GLN A 280 -6.05 19.16 32.18
C GLN A 280 -4.60 18.94 31.68
N GLY A 281 -4.23 19.60 30.59
CA GLY A 281 -2.85 19.55 30.11
C GLY A 281 -1.81 20.06 31.12
N ALA A 282 -2.20 21.01 31.98
CA ALA A 282 -1.35 21.54 33.04
C ALA A 282 -1.35 20.62 34.28
N ASP A 283 -2.51 20.07 34.63
CA ASP A 283 -2.68 19.27 35.86
C ASP A 283 -2.15 17.83 35.72
N LEU A 284 -1.83 17.39 34.48
CA LEU A 284 -1.41 16.01 34.20
C LEU A 284 -0.17 15.58 34.98
N ASP A 285 0.84 16.45 35.06
CA ASP A 285 2.10 16.11 35.75
C ASP A 285 1.95 16.09 37.27
N ASP A 286 0.98 16.82 37.82
CA ASP A 286 0.65 16.80 39.25
C ASP A 286 -0.20 15.59 39.63
N LEU A 287 -1.20 15.23 38.81
CA LEU A 287 -2.13 14.14 39.10
C LEU A 287 -1.54 12.76 38.76
N ALA A 288 -0.81 12.66 37.65
CA ALA A 288 -0.15 11.43 37.22
C ALA A 288 1.31 11.70 36.82
N PRO A 289 2.22 11.94 37.80
CA PRO A 289 3.62 12.23 37.51
C PRO A 289 4.30 11.08 36.74
N ARG A 290 5.29 11.42 35.91
CA ARG A 290 6.06 10.41 35.16
C ARG A 290 6.93 9.54 36.03
N ALA A 291 7.38 10.12 37.13
CA ALA A 291 8.29 9.48 38.05
C ALA A 291 7.99 9.93 39.48
N LEU A 292 8.32 9.09 40.43
CA LEU A 292 8.34 9.36 41.84
C LEU A 292 9.72 9.90 42.21
N THR A 293 9.80 11.18 42.64
CA THR A 293 11.04 11.76 43.16
C THR A 293 11.22 11.32 44.60
N LEU A 294 12.28 10.59 44.89
CA LEU A 294 12.58 9.99 46.17
C LEU A 294 13.43 10.94 47.04
N PRO A 295 13.38 10.80 48.38
CA PRO A 295 14.23 11.60 49.27
C PRO A 295 15.73 11.48 49.01
N SER A 296 16.18 10.39 48.41
CA SER A 296 17.56 10.19 47.93
C SER A 296 17.96 11.12 46.79
N GLY A 297 17.03 11.84 46.19
CA GLY A 297 17.18 12.64 44.97
C GLY A 297 17.13 11.81 43.68
N ARG A 298 16.70 10.55 43.75
CA ARG A 298 16.54 9.65 42.61
C ARG A 298 15.10 9.69 42.12
N ASP A 299 14.92 9.77 40.79
CA ASP A 299 13.62 9.60 40.18
C ASP A 299 13.41 8.13 39.76
N VAL A 300 12.23 7.61 40.06
CA VAL A 300 11.80 6.24 39.69
C VAL A 300 10.56 6.35 38.84
N ALA A 301 10.61 5.80 37.62
CA ALA A 301 9.49 5.80 36.72
C ALA A 301 8.26 5.09 37.34
N ILE A 302 7.08 5.64 37.07
CA ILE A 302 5.81 5.03 37.47
C ILE A 302 5.19 4.38 36.20
N ASP A 303 4.80 3.13 36.35
CA ASP A 303 4.10 2.36 35.33
C ASP A 303 2.58 2.49 35.54
N TYR A 304 1.89 3.02 34.51
CA TYR A 304 0.44 3.23 34.50
C TYR A 304 -0.32 2.22 33.63
N THR A 305 0.33 1.16 33.16
CA THR A 305 -0.29 0.15 32.30
C THR A 305 -1.34 -0.71 33.01
N GLY A 306 -1.17 -0.90 34.32
CA GLY A 306 -2.08 -1.67 35.17
C GLY A 306 -3.33 -0.89 35.63
N GLU A 307 -4.19 -1.55 36.40
CA GLU A 307 -5.33 -0.91 37.09
C GLU A 307 -4.87 0.06 38.18
N GLN A 308 -3.76 -0.26 38.84
CA GLN A 308 -3.09 0.54 39.86
C GLN A 308 -1.69 0.91 39.38
N PRO A 309 -1.20 2.14 39.61
CA PRO A 309 0.13 2.52 39.20
C PRO A 309 1.20 1.76 40.02
N ASP A 310 2.25 1.33 39.37
CA ASP A 310 3.35 0.53 39.91
C ASP A 310 4.67 1.33 39.91
N ALA A 311 5.47 1.21 41.00
CA ALA A 311 6.83 1.72 41.02
C ALA A 311 7.79 0.71 41.68
N PHE A 312 8.94 0.49 41.07
CA PHE A 312 9.98 -0.43 41.51
C PHE A 312 11.09 0.34 42.20
N VAL A 313 11.14 0.25 43.53
CA VAL A 313 11.97 1.15 44.36
C VAL A 313 12.86 0.37 45.32
N ARG A 314 14.15 0.68 45.41
CA ARG A 314 14.99 0.15 46.48
C ARG A 314 14.51 0.70 47.81
N VAL A 315 14.31 -0.20 48.77
CA VAL A 315 13.74 0.18 50.08
C VAL A 315 14.52 1.31 50.76
N GLN A 316 15.85 1.37 50.56
CA GLN A 316 16.69 2.42 51.16
C GLN A 316 16.44 3.82 50.60
N ASP A 317 15.96 3.90 49.36
CA ASP A 317 15.66 5.19 48.73
C ASP A 317 14.37 5.80 49.26
N LEU A 318 13.56 5.00 49.98
CA LEU A 318 12.31 5.43 50.62
C LEU A 318 12.47 5.83 52.09
N PHE A 319 13.68 5.72 52.69
CA PHE A 319 13.89 6.15 54.04
C PHE A 319 13.54 7.65 54.21
N GLY A 320 12.89 8.00 55.31
CA GLY A 320 12.36 9.34 55.55
C GLY A 320 10.97 9.61 54.95
N VAL A 321 10.42 8.69 54.14
CA VAL A 321 9.05 8.84 53.61
C VAL A 321 8.03 8.41 54.67
N THR A 322 7.18 9.34 55.08
CA THR A 322 6.14 9.14 56.08
C THR A 322 4.72 9.10 55.52
N VAL A 323 4.55 9.52 54.26
CA VAL A 323 3.27 9.53 53.55
C VAL A 323 3.40 8.65 52.34
N HIS A 324 2.40 7.76 52.14
CA HIS A 324 2.40 6.89 50.98
C HIS A 324 2.16 7.71 49.72
N PRO A 325 2.96 7.55 48.63
CA PRO A 325 2.77 8.26 47.37
C PRO A 325 1.52 7.83 46.63
N THR A 326 0.83 8.79 46.03
CA THR A 326 -0.41 8.56 45.26
C THR A 326 -0.31 9.18 43.86
N ALA A 327 -1.10 8.66 42.93
CA ALA A 327 -1.34 9.28 41.64
C ALA A 327 -2.85 9.27 41.36
N GLY A 328 -3.43 10.38 40.94
CA GLY A 328 -4.87 10.54 40.74
C GLY A 328 -5.72 10.16 41.97
N GLY A 329 -5.14 10.30 43.19
CA GLY A 329 -5.77 9.89 44.45
C GLY A 329 -5.66 8.37 44.76
N VAL A 330 -5.09 7.57 43.87
CA VAL A 330 -4.85 6.14 44.04
C VAL A 330 -3.46 5.89 44.59
N PRO A 331 -3.29 5.06 45.66
CA PRO A 331 -1.97 4.71 46.17
C PRO A 331 -1.11 4.02 45.06
N ILE A 332 0.14 4.44 44.94
CA ILE A 332 1.10 3.80 44.05
C ILE A 332 1.53 2.46 44.66
N ARG A 333 1.40 1.35 43.94
CA ARG A 333 1.88 0.06 44.42
C ARG A 333 3.41 -0.01 44.33
N LEU A 334 4.06 0.01 45.49
CA LEU A 334 5.52 -0.01 45.60
C LEU A 334 6.03 -1.42 45.62
N HIS A 335 6.79 -1.81 44.61
CA HIS A 335 7.57 -3.03 44.57
C HIS A 335 8.93 -2.75 45.23
N LEU A 336 9.03 -3.10 46.50
CA LEU A 336 10.23 -2.88 47.26
C LEU A 336 11.35 -3.82 46.88
N LEU A 337 12.52 -3.29 46.53
CA LEU A 337 13.69 -4.01 46.07
C LEU A 337 14.82 -3.94 47.08
N SER A 338 15.62 -5.01 47.13
CA SER A 338 16.89 -5.06 47.86
C SER A 338 17.95 -4.17 47.18
N PRO A 339 19.12 -3.95 47.80
CA PRO A 339 20.24 -3.25 47.16
C PRO A 339 20.73 -3.89 45.83
N ALA A 340 20.43 -5.14 45.63
CA ALA A 340 20.75 -5.89 44.40
C ALA A 340 19.54 -6.06 43.46
N ASP A 341 18.55 -5.16 43.54
CA ASP A 341 17.34 -5.11 42.73
C ASP A 341 16.49 -6.41 42.75
N ARG A 342 16.57 -7.18 43.86
CA ARG A 342 15.73 -8.37 44.08
C ARG A 342 14.46 -8.00 44.84
N PRO A 343 13.28 -8.52 44.47
CA PRO A 343 12.05 -8.26 45.18
C PRO A 343 12.14 -8.62 46.66
N ILE A 344 11.63 -7.73 47.51
CA ILE A 344 11.50 -7.94 48.95
C ILE A 344 10.02 -8.07 49.31
N GLN A 345 9.23 -7.06 49.00
CA GLN A 345 7.80 -6.98 49.33
C GLN A 345 7.08 -6.02 48.39
N VAL A 346 5.78 -6.15 48.28
CA VAL A 346 4.90 -5.21 47.59
C VAL A 346 3.99 -4.57 48.61
N THR A 347 3.84 -3.23 48.56
CA THR A 347 2.96 -2.50 49.46
C THR A 347 2.26 -1.33 48.76
N ALA A 348 1.00 -1.10 49.12
CA ALA A 348 0.25 0.12 48.83
C ALA A 348 0.02 0.98 50.09
N ASP A 349 0.70 0.63 51.19
CA ASP A 349 0.72 1.37 52.46
C ASP A 349 2.15 1.33 53.03
N LEU A 350 2.94 2.35 52.73
CA LEU A 350 4.33 2.43 53.19
C LEU A 350 4.43 2.68 54.72
N PRO A 351 3.64 3.58 55.33
CA PRO A 351 3.62 3.71 56.79
C PRO A 351 3.25 2.40 57.50
N GLY A 352 2.24 1.69 57.05
CA GLY A 352 1.85 0.38 57.58
C GLY A 352 2.97 -0.66 57.43
N PHE A 353 3.70 -0.68 56.30
CA PHE A 353 4.89 -1.49 56.12
C PHE A 353 6.00 -1.17 57.12
N TRP A 354 6.29 0.15 57.36
CA TRP A 354 7.27 0.57 58.35
C TRP A 354 6.90 0.13 59.76
N ALA A 355 5.65 0.22 60.13
CA ALA A 355 5.16 -0.15 61.47
C ALA A 355 5.05 -1.68 61.66
N GLY A 356 4.84 -2.43 60.60
CA GLY A 356 4.58 -3.89 60.66
C GLY A 356 5.78 -4.73 60.20
N SER A 357 5.80 -5.06 58.89
CA SER A 357 6.71 -6.07 58.33
C SER A 357 8.19 -5.63 58.26
N TRP A 358 8.48 -4.34 58.46
CA TRP A 358 9.85 -3.82 58.37
C TRP A 358 10.85 -4.54 59.28
N SER A 359 10.45 -4.83 60.53
CA SER A 359 11.34 -5.48 61.52
C SER A 359 11.86 -6.84 61.04
N GLU A 360 11.02 -7.64 60.36
CA GLU A 360 11.38 -8.94 59.82
C GLU A 360 12.24 -8.77 58.53
N VAL A 361 11.82 -7.87 57.63
CA VAL A 361 12.59 -7.53 56.43
C VAL A 361 13.97 -7.01 56.78
N LYS A 362 14.07 -6.12 57.73
CA LYS A 362 15.35 -5.62 58.24
C LYS A 362 16.27 -6.74 58.71
N LYS A 363 15.77 -7.67 59.54
CA LYS A 363 16.55 -8.81 60.07
C LYS A 363 17.09 -9.69 58.97
N ASP A 364 16.27 -10.03 57.97
CA ASP A 364 16.70 -10.85 56.81
C ASP A 364 17.70 -10.10 55.93
N MET A 365 17.42 -8.85 55.57
CA MET A 365 18.22 -8.05 54.68
C MET A 365 19.55 -7.59 55.29
N ALA A 366 19.59 -7.27 56.59
CA ALA A 366 20.84 -6.92 57.27
C ALA A 366 21.85 -8.08 57.24
N GLY A 367 21.35 -9.31 57.38
CA GLY A 367 22.22 -10.51 57.23
C GLY A 367 22.76 -10.70 55.78
N ARG A 368 21.98 -10.42 54.82
CA ARG A 368 22.35 -10.59 53.38
C ARG A 368 23.17 -9.40 52.85
N TYR A 369 22.89 -8.18 53.31
CA TYR A 369 23.50 -6.94 52.83
C TYR A 369 24.05 -6.10 53.99
N PRO A 370 25.04 -6.59 54.76
CA PRO A 370 25.56 -5.94 56.00
C PRO A 370 26.25 -4.60 55.75
N LYS A 371 26.63 -4.31 54.50
CA LYS A 371 27.26 -3.02 54.14
C LYS A 371 26.25 -1.87 53.92
N HIS A 372 24.96 -2.19 53.92
CA HIS A 372 23.89 -1.23 53.72
C HIS A 372 23.26 -0.83 55.04
N GLN A 373 22.61 0.33 55.04
CA GLN A 373 21.93 0.88 56.21
C GLN A 373 20.57 0.17 56.42
N TRP A 374 20.31 -0.28 57.67
CA TRP A 374 19.04 -0.94 58.04
C TRP A 374 18.58 -0.37 59.40
N PRO A 375 17.97 0.85 59.39
CA PRO A 375 17.57 1.57 60.61
C PRO A 375 16.45 0.84 61.35
N ASP A 376 16.35 1.11 62.66
CA ASP A 376 15.22 0.63 63.48
C ASP A 376 13.93 1.35 63.10
N ASP A 377 14.03 2.67 62.89
CA ASP A 377 12.95 3.51 62.43
C ASP A 377 13.28 4.04 61.02
N PRO A 378 12.76 3.41 59.95
CA PRO A 378 13.01 3.86 58.59
C PRO A 378 12.29 5.16 58.22
N ALA A 379 11.20 5.50 58.93
CA ALA A 379 10.43 6.71 58.65
C ALA A 379 11.20 7.99 59.04
N SER A 380 12.08 7.92 60.06
CA SER A 380 12.93 9.04 60.50
C SER A 380 14.38 8.93 60.01
N ALA A 381 14.70 7.89 59.28
CA ALA A 381 16.08 7.68 58.79
C ALA A 381 16.42 8.57 57.59
N ASP A 382 17.64 9.09 57.56
CA ASP A 382 18.14 9.85 56.43
C ASP A 382 18.45 8.94 55.26
N PRO A 383 17.89 9.16 54.05
CA PRO A 383 18.23 8.40 52.86
C PRO A 383 19.68 8.68 52.46
N LYS A 384 20.39 7.66 52.04
CA LYS A 384 21.76 7.84 51.57
C LYS A 384 21.72 8.63 50.26
N ARG A 385 22.05 9.92 50.29
CA ARG A 385 22.12 10.76 49.09
C ARG A 385 23.09 10.16 48.10
N MET A 386 22.69 10.06 46.85
CA MET A 386 23.61 9.76 45.75
C MET A 386 24.70 10.86 45.76
N LYS A 387 25.96 10.49 45.88
CA LYS A 387 27.05 11.41 45.57
C LYS A 387 26.93 11.77 44.09
N ASP A 388 26.81 13.06 43.80
CA ASP A 388 26.97 13.58 42.45
C ASP A 388 28.27 13.03 41.87
N ARG A 389 28.17 12.35 40.72
CA ARG A 389 29.31 11.88 39.92
C ARG A 389 29.63 12.88 38.85
#